data_e4655142fda408c9727f2923cfa4c173
#
_entry.id   e4655142fda408c9727f2923cfa4c173
#
_cell.length_a   1.000
_cell.length_b   1.000
_cell.length_c   1.000
_cell.angle_alpha   90.00
_cell.angle_beta   90.00
_cell.angle_gamma   90.00
#
_symmetry.space_group_name_H-M   'P 1'
#
loop_
_entity.id
_entity.type
_entity.pdbx_description
1 polymer ?
#
loop_
_entity_poly.entity_id
_entity_poly.type
_entity_poly.pdbx_seq_one_letter_code
_entity_poly.pdbx_strand_id
1 'polypeptide(L)'
;MLGQSKQHCRGNPASRESFSFVTGDTARQAVFSTARYAALMEIKDKVAVVTGGGSGIGEALVERFRAEGARGLVVVDRDGANAERVAQHVGGKAVELDVTNETAIADVVAETVDDHGRLDIFASNAGYVTQGGLETDNAEIQRMWEVHVMSHIYAARAAVPVMVANGGGYLLNTASAAGLLTQLGSMQYAVTKAAAVSLGEFLSITYGERGIRVSMLCPQAVETNILSNSPDRLDQGTGTPGSAAGDGVLTAAQLADTVIECMAEERFLVLPHPEVQTYRERKASDVDRWINGMQRFQSRLYADSDLAPADWLLS
;
A
#
# COMPACT_ATOMS: atom_id res chain seq x y z
N MET A 1 -29.42 -27.09 49.93
CA MET A 1 -28.15 -27.82 49.96
C MET A 1 -27.83 -28.22 48.53
N LEU A 2 -26.91 -27.63 47.92
CA LEU A 2 -26.05 -28.15 46.82
C LEU A 2 -25.14 -26.99 46.41
N GLY A 3 -23.86 -27.15 46.74
CA GLY A 3 -22.84 -26.15 46.60
C GLY A 3 -22.36 -26.03 45.15
N GLN A 4 -22.18 -24.79 44.71
CA GLN A 4 -21.51 -24.47 43.47
C GLN A 4 -19.99 -24.43 43.73
N SER A 5 -19.26 -25.34 43.14
CA SER A 5 -17.80 -25.36 43.10
C SER A 5 -17.31 -24.40 42.05
N LYS A 6 -16.67 -23.32 42.48
CA LYS A 6 -15.85 -22.44 41.61
C LYS A 6 -14.56 -23.19 41.26
N GLN A 7 -14.40 -23.62 40.02
CA GLN A 7 -13.11 -24.07 39.51
C GLN A 7 -12.22 -22.88 39.22
N HIS A 8 -11.17 -22.72 40.02
CA HIS A 8 -10.05 -21.84 39.75
C HIS A 8 -9.15 -22.52 38.73
N CYS A 9 -9.00 -21.90 37.55
CA CYS A 9 -7.92 -22.22 36.66
C CYS A 9 -6.61 -21.71 37.27
N ARG A 10 -5.86 -22.58 37.91
CA ARG A 10 -4.47 -22.34 38.31
C ARG A 10 -3.60 -22.65 37.12
N GLY A 11 -2.99 -21.64 36.53
CA GLY A 11 -1.95 -21.76 35.53
C GLY A 11 -0.69 -22.35 36.12
N ASN A 12 -0.14 -23.33 35.45
CA ASN A 12 1.13 -23.99 35.75
C ASN A 12 2.32 -23.04 35.44
N PRO A 13 3.24 -22.78 36.36
CA PRO A 13 4.41 -21.94 36.08
C PRO A 13 5.59 -22.80 35.63
N ALA A 14 5.63 -23.20 34.39
CA ALA A 14 6.85 -23.78 33.83
C ALA A 14 6.85 -23.62 32.30
N SER A 15 7.67 -22.75 31.86
CA SER A 15 8.37 -22.50 30.60
C SER A 15 8.19 -21.07 30.09
N ARG A 16 8.89 -20.13 30.76
CA ARG A 16 9.32 -18.90 30.11
C ARG A 16 10.48 -19.28 29.19
N GLU A 17 10.19 -19.69 27.98
CA GLU A 17 11.16 -19.54 26.90
C GLU A 17 11.21 -18.04 26.55
N SER A 18 12.19 -17.37 27.14
CA SER A 18 12.59 -16.06 26.72
C SER A 18 13.13 -16.18 25.29
N PHE A 19 12.47 -15.57 24.32
CA PHE A 19 13.10 -15.21 23.06
C PHE A 19 14.22 -14.22 23.40
N SER A 20 15.40 -14.73 23.72
CA SER A 20 16.61 -13.94 23.75
C SER A 20 17.03 -13.72 22.31
N PHE A 21 16.90 -12.50 21.82
CA PHE A 21 17.70 -12.07 20.69
C PHE A 21 19.15 -12.31 21.08
N VAL A 22 19.80 -13.26 20.41
CA VAL A 22 21.20 -13.61 20.62
C VAL A 22 22.03 -12.36 20.33
N THR A 23 22.44 -11.66 21.37
CA THR A 23 23.53 -10.70 21.32
C THR A 23 24.82 -11.49 21.42
N GLY A 24 25.27 -12.00 20.29
CA GLY A 24 26.53 -12.70 20.15
C GLY A 24 27.33 -12.09 19.02
N ASP A 25 28.43 -11.50 19.42
CA ASP A 25 29.61 -11.23 18.60
C ASP A 25 29.89 -9.76 18.22
N THR A 26 30.54 -9.08 19.16
CA THR A 26 31.12 -7.73 18.98
C THR A 26 32.15 -7.63 17.84
N ALA A 27 32.68 -8.74 17.35
CA ALA A 27 33.63 -8.75 16.24
C ALA A 27 32.98 -8.71 14.86
N ARG A 28 31.72 -9.16 14.73
CA ARG A 28 30.94 -9.03 13.49
C ARG A 28 30.28 -7.67 13.32
N GLN A 29 30.05 -6.93 14.39
CA GLN A 29 29.46 -5.59 14.32
C GLN A 29 30.39 -4.55 13.66
N ALA A 30 31.68 -4.72 13.71
CA ALA A 30 32.65 -3.80 13.10
C ALA A 30 32.73 -3.92 11.57
N VAL A 31 32.34 -5.06 10.97
CA VAL A 31 32.37 -5.27 9.52
C VAL A 31 31.08 -4.78 8.85
N PHE A 32 29.97 -4.68 9.60
CA PHE A 32 28.68 -4.19 9.08
C PHE A 32 28.55 -2.66 9.07
N SER A 33 29.45 -1.94 9.74
CA SER A 33 29.32 -0.48 9.94
C SER A 33 29.90 0.38 8.81
N THR A 34 30.74 -0.14 7.92
CA THR A 34 31.44 0.68 6.91
C THR A 34 30.93 0.53 5.47
N ALA A 35 30.00 -0.39 5.20
CA ALA A 35 29.46 -0.60 3.85
C ALA A 35 28.04 -0.01 3.63
N ARG A 36 27.46 0.69 4.59
CA ARG A 36 26.06 1.20 4.54
C ARG A 36 25.91 2.69 4.20
N TYR A 37 26.92 3.33 3.66
CA TYR A 37 26.70 4.53 2.84
C TYR A 37 26.57 4.12 1.37
N ALA A 38 25.67 3.16 1.08
CA ALA A 38 25.12 3.03 -0.26
C ALA A 38 24.43 4.35 -0.58
N ALA A 39 24.69 4.91 -1.76
CA ALA A 39 24.04 6.14 -2.19
C ALA A 39 22.53 6.03 -1.95
N LEU A 40 21.96 7.07 -1.33
CA LEU A 40 20.50 7.22 -1.16
C LEU A 40 19.82 6.93 -2.49
N MET A 41 18.61 6.36 -2.46
CA MET A 41 17.87 6.06 -3.69
C MET A 41 17.61 7.35 -4.47
N GLU A 42 18.27 7.49 -5.61
CA GLU A 42 18.02 8.58 -6.58
C GLU A 42 17.20 8.04 -7.75
N ILE A 43 16.21 8.80 -8.18
CA ILE A 43 15.37 8.48 -9.36
C ILE A 43 16.12 8.74 -10.67
N LYS A 44 17.10 9.63 -10.64
CA LYS A 44 17.90 9.98 -11.81
C LYS A 44 18.50 8.75 -12.48
N ASP A 45 18.37 8.69 -13.80
CA ASP A 45 18.85 7.60 -14.65
C ASP A 45 18.21 6.22 -14.38
N LYS A 46 17.14 6.14 -13.57
CA LYS A 46 16.40 4.90 -13.29
C LYS A 46 15.34 4.61 -14.34
N VAL A 47 14.97 3.33 -14.41
CA VAL A 47 13.87 2.83 -15.22
C VAL A 47 12.73 2.40 -14.28
N ALA A 48 11.55 2.96 -14.50
CA ALA A 48 10.39 2.72 -13.64
C ALA A 48 9.17 2.23 -14.43
N VAL A 49 8.45 1.26 -13.85
CA VAL A 49 7.11 0.84 -14.25
C VAL A 49 6.13 1.35 -13.20
N VAL A 50 5.02 1.97 -13.62
CA VAL A 50 3.96 2.47 -12.73
C VAL A 50 2.61 1.93 -13.19
N THR A 51 1.93 1.12 -12.35
CA THR A 51 0.58 0.63 -12.62
C THR A 51 -0.48 1.62 -12.11
N GLY A 52 -1.60 1.73 -12.83
CA GLY A 52 -2.58 2.80 -12.60
C GLY A 52 -1.96 4.17 -12.91
N GLY A 53 -1.02 4.21 -13.86
CA GLY A 53 -0.24 5.38 -14.21
C GLY A 53 -0.97 6.40 -15.09
N GLY A 54 -2.17 6.06 -15.57
CA GLY A 54 -2.96 6.92 -16.47
C GLY A 54 -3.74 8.02 -15.75
N SER A 55 -3.81 8.01 -14.41
CA SER A 55 -4.55 9.02 -13.65
C SER A 55 -4.10 9.14 -12.19
N GLY A 56 -4.54 10.21 -11.53
CA GLY A 56 -4.46 10.39 -10.08
C GLY A 56 -3.05 10.24 -9.50
N ILE A 57 -2.89 9.41 -8.47
CA ILE A 57 -1.60 9.19 -7.80
C ILE A 57 -0.57 8.62 -8.78
N GLY A 58 -0.96 7.65 -9.62
CA GLY A 58 -0.05 7.02 -10.58
C GLY A 58 0.48 8.02 -11.61
N GLU A 59 -0.37 8.86 -12.18
CA GLU A 59 0.02 9.94 -13.09
C GLU A 59 1.00 10.91 -12.42
N ALA A 60 0.69 11.37 -11.21
CA ALA A 60 1.56 12.26 -10.45
C ALA A 60 2.94 11.62 -10.13
N LEU A 61 2.98 10.31 -9.84
CA LEU A 61 4.23 9.57 -9.65
C LEU A 61 5.06 9.52 -10.96
N VAL A 62 4.41 9.22 -12.08
CA VAL A 62 5.05 9.18 -13.40
C VAL A 62 5.67 10.56 -13.75
N GLU A 63 4.89 11.63 -13.59
CA GLU A 63 5.35 13.00 -13.85
C GLU A 63 6.51 13.37 -12.91
N ARG A 64 6.39 13.03 -11.63
CA ARG A 64 7.43 13.33 -10.64
C ARG A 64 8.70 12.54 -10.89
N PHE A 65 8.62 11.27 -11.27
CA PHE A 65 9.79 10.47 -11.65
C PHE A 65 10.49 11.06 -12.88
N ARG A 66 9.74 11.56 -13.87
CA ARG A 66 10.32 12.26 -15.02
C ARG A 66 11.04 13.53 -14.58
N ALA A 67 10.44 14.33 -13.70
CA ALA A 67 11.05 15.55 -13.17
C ALA A 67 12.35 15.29 -12.41
N GLU A 68 12.45 14.14 -11.70
CA GLU A 68 13.66 13.67 -11.02
C GLU A 68 14.71 13.06 -11.99
N GLY A 69 14.43 13.02 -13.28
CA GLY A 69 15.39 12.55 -14.30
C GLY A 69 15.37 11.05 -14.54
N ALA A 70 14.24 10.36 -14.30
CA ALA A 70 14.09 8.97 -14.72
C ALA A 70 14.40 8.79 -16.21
N ARG A 71 15.22 7.78 -16.54
CA ARG A 71 15.66 7.51 -17.90
C ARG A 71 14.57 6.85 -18.74
N GLY A 72 13.86 5.88 -18.15
CA GLY A 72 12.78 5.14 -18.78
C GLY A 72 11.56 5.10 -17.91
N LEU A 73 10.38 5.31 -18.49
CA LEU A 73 9.08 5.25 -17.80
C LEU A 73 8.12 4.38 -18.60
N VAL A 74 7.53 3.39 -17.95
CA VAL A 74 6.46 2.57 -18.50
C VAL A 74 5.19 2.86 -17.72
N VAL A 75 4.21 3.43 -18.41
CA VAL A 75 2.91 3.83 -17.85
C VAL A 75 1.91 2.73 -18.15
N VAL A 76 1.51 2.01 -17.12
CA VAL A 76 0.57 0.88 -17.22
C VAL A 76 -0.78 1.30 -16.68
N ASP A 77 -1.82 1.17 -17.46
CA ASP A 77 -3.20 1.39 -17.01
C ASP A 77 -4.17 0.45 -17.76
N ARG A 78 -5.32 0.15 -17.15
CA ARG A 78 -6.41 -0.57 -17.84
C ARG A 78 -7.11 0.31 -18.91
N ASP A 79 -7.01 1.64 -18.73
CA ASP A 79 -7.45 2.62 -19.71
C ASP A 79 -6.23 3.00 -20.57
N GLY A 80 -6.14 2.35 -21.73
CA GLY A 80 -5.05 2.56 -22.68
C GLY A 80 -4.94 4.00 -23.17
N ALA A 81 -6.07 4.73 -23.31
CA ALA A 81 -6.06 6.11 -23.77
C ALA A 81 -5.44 7.03 -22.70
N ASN A 82 -5.75 6.82 -21.43
CA ASN A 82 -5.13 7.55 -20.34
C ASN A 82 -3.64 7.20 -20.19
N ALA A 83 -3.28 5.92 -20.29
CA ALA A 83 -1.87 5.51 -20.29
C ALA A 83 -1.07 6.21 -21.42
N GLU A 84 -1.62 6.22 -22.63
CA GLU A 84 -0.98 6.87 -23.80
C GLU A 84 -0.82 8.38 -23.60
N ARG A 85 -1.86 9.05 -23.12
CA ARG A 85 -1.82 10.50 -22.82
C ARG A 85 -0.67 10.85 -21.87
N VAL A 86 -0.57 10.11 -20.75
CA VAL A 86 0.48 10.35 -19.74
C VAL A 86 1.86 9.99 -20.29
N ALA A 87 1.98 8.84 -20.96
CA ALA A 87 3.22 8.39 -21.55
C ALA A 87 3.77 9.40 -22.58
N GLN A 88 2.92 9.94 -23.46
CA GLN A 88 3.30 10.99 -24.42
C GLN A 88 3.78 12.26 -23.70
N HIS A 89 3.10 12.68 -22.62
CA HIS A 89 3.48 13.87 -21.87
C HIS A 89 4.87 13.75 -21.26
N VAL A 90 5.22 12.59 -20.72
CA VAL A 90 6.52 12.37 -20.07
C VAL A 90 7.59 11.75 -20.99
N GLY A 91 7.27 11.43 -22.24
CA GLY A 91 8.17 10.72 -23.14
C GLY A 91 8.46 9.29 -22.65
N GLY A 92 7.43 8.58 -22.20
CA GLY A 92 7.46 7.20 -21.75
C GLY A 92 6.81 6.23 -22.73
N LYS A 93 6.68 4.97 -22.32
CA LYS A 93 5.95 3.90 -23.05
C LYS A 93 4.60 3.66 -22.36
N ALA A 94 3.52 3.63 -23.11
CA ALA A 94 2.19 3.23 -22.61
C ALA A 94 1.98 1.73 -22.78
N VAL A 95 1.31 1.11 -21.79
CA VAL A 95 0.85 -0.27 -21.86
C VAL A 95 -0.57 -0.35 -21.30
N GLU A 96 -1.53 -0.79 -22.13
CA GLU A 96 -2.87 -1.13 -21.69
C GLU A 96 -2.87 -2.52 -21.06
N LEU A 97 -3.24 -2.62 -19.76
CA LEU A 97 -3.18 -3.87 -19.03
C LEU A 97 -4.10 -3.86 -17.79
N ASP A 98 -4.85 -4.94 -17.56
CA ASP A 98 -5.49 -5.22 -16.28
C ASP A 98 -4.47 -5.92 -15.36
N VAL A 99 -4.15 -5.30 -14.21
CA VAL A 99 -3.16 -5.80 -13.25
C VAL A 99 -3.51 -7.14 -12.61
N THR A 100 -4.71 -7.65 -12.81
CA THR A 100 -5.12 -9.01 -12.40
C THR A 100 -4.58 -10.10 -13.32
N ASN A 101 -3.98 -9.74 -14.46
CA ASN A 101 -3.34 -10.67 -15.38
C ASN A 101 -1.85 -10.84 -15.06
N GLU A 102 -1.50 -11.92 -14.35
CA GLU A 102 -0.12 -12.22 -13.96
C GLU A 102 0.85 -12.30 -15.15
N THR A 103 0.43 -12.97 -16.24
CA THR A 103 1.27 -13.12 -17.44
C THR A 103 1.59 -11.76 -18.06
N ALA A 104 0.59 -10.91 -18.20
CA ALA A 104 0.78 -9.59 -18.79
C ALA A 104 1.68 -8.68 -17.90
N ILE A 105 1.62 -8.82 -16.59
CA ILE A 105 2.57 -8.14 -15.66
C ILE A 105 4.00 -8.63 -15.92
N ALA A 106 4.19 -9.95 -16.07
CA ALA A 106 5.51 -10.52 -16.36
C ALA A 106 6.05 -10.06 -17.73
N ASP A 107 5.19 -9.99 -18.74
CA ASP A 107 5.54 -9.50 -20.08
C ASP A 107 5.99 -8.02 -20.04
N VAL A 108 5.28 -7.16 -19.29
CA VAL A 108 5.70 -5.75 -19.08
C VAL A 108 7.09 -5.65 -18.47
N VAL A 109 7.39 -6.49 -17.47
CA VAL A 109 8.72 -6.49 -16.86
C VAL A 109 9.79 -6.94 -17.86
N ALA A 110 9.53 -8.02 -18.61
CA ALA A 110 10.44 -8.54 -19.63
C ALA A 110 10.71 -7.51 -20.74
N GLU A 111 9.65 -6.93 -21.31
CA GLU A 111 9.75 -5.87 -22.33
C GLU A 111 10.50 -4.63 -21.81
N THR A 112 10.28 -4.25 -20.53
CA THR A 112 11.00 -3.13 -19.94
C THR A 112 12.50 -3.41 -19.87
N VAL A 113 12.89 -4.64 -19.54
CA VAL A 113 14.31 -5.05 -19.54
C VAL A 113 14.86 -5.11 -20.94
N ASP A 114 14.12 -5.60 -21.92
CA ASP A 114 14.56 -5.65 -23.31
C ASP A 114 14.78 -4.23 -23.88
N ASP A 115 13.87 -3.29 -23.59
CA ASP A 115 13.93 -1.92 -24.09
C ASP A 115 15.02 -1.08 -23.41
N HIS A 116 15.27 -1.29 -22.11
CA HIS A 116 16.11 -0.41 -21.28
C HIS A 116 17.34 -1.08 -20.66
N GLY A 117 17.44 -2.42 -20.76
CA GLY A 117 18.53 -3.22 -20.17
C GLY A 117 18.41 -3.43 -18.66
N ARG A 118 17.38 -2.87 -18.01
CA ARG A 118 17.16 -2.94 -16.56
C ARG A 118 15.76 -2.51 -16.14
N LEU A 119 15.39 -2.90 -14.93
CA LEU A 119 14.26 -2.35 -14.19
C LEU A 119 14.73 -1.97 -12.78
N ASP A 120 14.54 -0.71 -12.38
CA ASP A 120 14.98 -0.20 -11.08
C ASP A 120 13.83 -0.01 -10.10
N ILE A 121 12.68 0.45 -10.57
CA ILE A 121 11.53 0.80 -9.74
C ILE A 121 10.28 0.13 -10.33
N PHE A 122 9.53 -0.58 -9.48
CA PHE A 122 8.18 -1.02 -9.82
C PHE A 122 7.19 -0.41 -8.84
N ALA A 123 6.32 0.49 -9.31
CA ALA A 123 5.28 1.10 -8.52
C ALA A 123 3.94 0.39 -8.76
N SER A 124 3.57 -0.50 -7.83
CA SER A 124 2.27 -1.15 -7.80
C SER A 124 1.25 -0.19 -7.18
N ASN A 125 0.59 0.61 -8.03
CA ASN A 125 -0.28 1.69 -7.58
C ASN A 125 -1.75 1.50 -7.99
N ALA A 126 -2.06 0.70 -9.01
CA ALA A 126 -3.43 0.45 -9.44
C ALA A 126 -4.34 0.01 -8.28
N GLY A 127 -5.53 0.61 -8.22
CA GLY A 127 -6.49 0.30 -7.15
C GLY A 127 -7.78 1.08 -7.30
N TYR A 128 -8.78 0.67 -6.54
CA TYR A 128 -10.09 1.31 -6.45
C TYR A 128 -10.68 1.09 -5.06
N VAL A 129 -11.81 1.70 -4.75
CA VAL A 129 -12.53 1.54 -3.48
C VAL A 129 -14.01 1.33 -3.74
N THR A 130 -14.64 0.45 -2.95
CA THR A 130 -16.11 0.30 -2.91
C THR A 130 -16.59 0.41 -1.48
N GLN A 131 -17.84 0.84 -1.30
CA GLN A 131 -18.50 0.75 0.00
C GLN A 131 -18.97 -0.68 0.24
N GLY A 132 -19.14 -1.04 1.50
CA GLY A 132 -19.74 -2.30 1.90
C GLY A 132 -19.12 -2.89 3.17
N GLY A 133 -19.85 -3.86 3.72
CA GLY A 133 -19.50 -4.63 4.89
C GLY A 133 -19.59 -6.13 4.60
N LEU A 134 -20.18 -6.89 5.53
CA LEU A 134 -20.34 -8.34 5.40
C LEU A 134 -21.37 -8.75 4.32
N GLU A 135 -22.23 -7.84 3.90
CA GLU A 135 -23.22 -8.01 2.83
C GLU A 135 -22.60 -7.93 1.42
N THR A 136 -21.35 -7.46 1.30
CA THR A 136 -20.69 -7.31 0.00
C THR A 136 -20.55 -8.66 -0.71
N ASP A 137 -20.89 -8.71 -1.99
CA ASP A 137 -20.78 -9.91 -2.80
C ASP A 137 -19.36 -10.48 -2.82
N ASN A 138 -19.25 -11.80 -2.73
CA ASN A 138 -17.96 -12.50 -2.77
C ASN A 138 -17.16 -12.19 -4.05
N ALA A 139 -17.83 -11.96 -5.18
CA ALA A 139 -17.17 -11.62 -6.44
C ALA A 139 -16.46 -10.27 -6.35
N GLU A 140 -17.06 -9.28 -5.70
CA GLU A 140 -16.45 -7.97 -5.49
C GLU A 140 -15.27 -8.06 -4.50
N ILE A 141 -15.44 -8.79 -3.39
CA ILE A 141 -14.35 -9.04 -2.43
C ILE A 141 -13.16 -9.71 -3.14
N GLN A 142 -13.43 -10.74 -3.96
CA GLN A 142 -12.39 -11.45 -4.70
C GLN A 142 -11.70 -10.54 -5.73
N ARG A 143 -12.47 -9.73 -6.48
CA ARG A 143 -11.88 -8.80 -7.45
C ARG A 143 -10.99 -7.76 -6.76
N MET A 144 -11.41 -7.23 -5.63
CA MET A 144 -10.60 -6.27 -4.86
C MET A 144 -9.32 -6.95 -4.33
N TRP A 145 -9.40 -8.23 -3.93
CA TRP A 145 -8.23 -9.02 -3.55
C TRP A 145 -7.26 -9.18 -4.71
N GLU A 146 -7.75 -9.51 -5.90
CA GLU A 146 -6.91 -9.64 -7.10
C GLU A 146 -6.19 -8.32 -7.42
N VAL A 147 -6.91 -7.19 -7.35
CA VAL A 147 -6.33 -5.89 -7.69
C VAL A 147 -5.38 -5.37 -6.60
N HIS A 148 -5.70 -5.54 -5.30
CA HIS A 148 -4.91 -4.91 -4.23
C HIS A 148 -3.83 -5.80 -3.62
N VAL A 149 -3.93 -7.12 -3.80
CA VAL A 149 -3.00 -8.08 -3.19
C VAL A 149 -2.28 -8.88 -4.25
N MET A 150 -3.04 -9.59 -5.09
CA MET A 150 -2.42 -10.49 -6.08
C MET A 150 -1.58 -9.73 -7.11
N SER A 151 -2.04 -8.56 -7.58
CA SER A 151 -1.28 -7.73 -8.51
C SER A 151 0.10 -7.32 -7.95
N HIS A 152 0.18 -7.00 -6.65
CA HIS A 152 1.45 -6.70 -5.97
C HIS A 152 2.34 -7.95 -5.88
N ILE A 153 1.75 -9.13 -5.67
CA ILE A 153 2.48 -10.41 -5.68
C ILE A 153 3.01 -10.71 -7.09
N TYR A 154 2.21 -10.54 -8.12
CA TYR A 154 2.61 -10.72 -9.53
C TYR A 154 3.76 -9.79 -9.91
N ALA A 155 3.63 -8.51 -9.55
CA ALA A 155 4.68 -7.52 -9.75
C ALA A 155 5.99 -7.92 -9.04
N ALA A 156 5.92 -8.33 -7.78
CA ALA A 156 7.10 -8.74 -7.03
C ALA A 156 7.74 -10.02 -7.61
N ARG A 157 6.94 -11.01 -8.03
CA ARG A 157 7.45 -12.23 -8.69
C ARG A 157 8.21 -11.93 -9.99
N ALA A 158 7.73 -11.00 -10.78
CA ALA A 158 8.36 -10.62 -12.04
C ALA A 158 9.57 -9.69 -11.81
N ALA A 159 9.44 -8.66 -10.97
CA ALA A 159 10.44 -7.62 -10.82
C ALA A 159 11.62 -8.02 -9.92
N VAL A 160 11.40 -8.71 -8.79
CA VAL A 160 12.45 -9.01 -7.81
C VAL A 160 13.63 -9.78 -8.41
N PRO A 161 13.44 -10.86 -9.21
CA PRO A 161 14.57 -11.58 -9.82
C PRO A 161 15.43 -10.69 -10.71
N VAL A 162 14.79 -9.84 -11.52
CA VAL A 162 15.47 -8.90 -12.43
C VAL A 162 16.24 -7.84 -11.63
N MET A 163 15.60 -7.25 -10.62
CA MET A 163 16.23 -6.24 -9.77
C MET A 163 17.44 -6.81 -9.02
N VAL A 164 17.32 -8.01 -8.45
CA VAL A 164 18.44 -8.68 -7.76
C VAL A 164 19.60 -8.96 -8.72
N ALA A 165 19.32 -9.40 -9.94
CA ALA A 165 20.34 -9.62 -10.95
C ALA A 165 21.07 -8.32 -11.36
N ASN A 166 20.38 -7.18 -11.28
CA ASN A 166 20.90 -5.84 -11.55
C ASN A 166 21.54 -5.15 -10.32
N GLY A 167 21.70 -5.87 -9.19
CA GLY A 167 22.33 -5.36 -7.97
C GLY A 167 21.37 -4.67 -6.99
N GLY A 168 20.06 -4.76 -7.21
CA GLY A 168 19.02 -4.23 -6.35
C GLY A 168 17.92 -3.48 -7.11
N GLY A 169 16.89 -3.06 -6.39
CA GLY A 169 15.76 -2.32 -6.94
C GLY A 169 14.79 -1.85 -5.87
N TYR A 170 13.73 -1.20 -6.31
CA TYR A 170 12.76 -0.55 -5.44
C TYR A 170 11.32 -0.95 -5.78
N LEU A 171 10.60 -1.45 -4.79
CA LEU A 171 9.17 -1.71 -4.87
C LEU A 171 8.41 -0.62 -4.12
N LEU A 172 7.66 0.21 -4.83
CA LEU A 172 6.75 1.18 -4.26
C LEU A 172 5.32 0.64 -4.36
N ASN A 173 4.72 0.29 -3.23
CA ASN A 173 3.40 -0.30 -3.19
C ASN A 173 2.37 0.66 -2.57
N THR A 174 1.32 0.99 -3.30
CA THR A 174 0.23 1.85 -2.80
C THR A 174 -0.78 1.04 -2.00
N ALA A 175 -0.66 1.13 -0.67
CA ALA A 175 -1.67 0.65 0.26
C ALA A 175 -2.70 1.75 0.57
N SER A 176 -2.91 2.07 1.84
CA SER A 176 -3.77 3.14 2.37
C SER A 176 -3.58 3.24 3.88
N ALA A 177 -3.91 4.37 4.47
CA ALA A 177 -4.13 4.47 5.92
C ALA A 177 -5.19 3.47 6.41
N ALA A 178 -6.14 3.09 5.56
CA ALA A 178 -7.12 2.03 5.81
C ALA A 178 -6.47 0.69 6.17
N GLY A 179 -5.32 0.36 5.58
CA GLY A 179 -4.58 -0.87 5.89
C GLY A 179 -3.90 -0.84 7.27
N LEU A 180 -3.65 0.35 7.81
CA LEU A 180 -3.03 0.55 9.12
C LEU A 180 -4.07 0.74 10.23
N LEU A 181 -5.15 1.47 9.94
CA LEU A 181 -6.10 1.99 10.93
C LEU A 181 -7.49 1.34 10.87
N THR A 182 -7.82 0.65 9.79
CA THR A 182 -9.14 0.17 9.39
C THR A 182 -9.99 1.31 8.79
N GLN A 183 -10.76 1.01 7.74
CA GLN A 183 -11.66 1.93 7.07
C GLN A 183 -13.10 1.64 7.50
N LEU A 184 -13.81 2.66 8.02
CA LEU A 184 -15.24 2.56 8.26
C LEU A 184 -15.99 2.57 6.91
N GLY A 185 -17.01 1.72 6.79
CA GLY A 185 -17.87 1.67 5.60
C GLY A 185 -17.24 1.01 4.36
N SER A 186 -16.09 0.34 4.50
CA SER A 186 -15.49 -0.45 3.42
C SER A 186 -14.61 -1.57 4.00
N MET A 187 -15.25 -2.67 4.38
CA MET A 187 -14.57 -3.83 4.97
C MET A 187 -13.55 -4.42 4.00
N GLN A 188 -13.93 -4.72 2.77
CA GLN A 188 -13.11 -5.37 1.75
C GLN A 188 -11.87 -4.53 1.41
N TYR A 189 -12.02 -3.22 1.37
CA TYR A 189 -10.90 -2.31 1.14
C TYR A 189 -9.90 -2.33 2.30
N ALA A 190 -10.40 -2.21 3.54
CA ALA A 190 -9.55 -2.24 4.73
C ALA A 190 -8.76 -3.55 4.86
N VAL A 191 -9.43 -4.69 4.62
CA VAL A 191 -8.81 -6.02 4.68
C VAL A 191 -7.73 -6.17 3.60
N THR A 192 -8.02 -5.82 2.35
CA THR A 192 -7.06 -5.97 1.26
C THR A 192 -5.87 -5.01 1.39
N LYS A 193 -6.09 -3.78 1.86
CA LYS A 193 -4.99 -2.82 2.11
C LYS A 193 -4.13 -3.22 3.32
N ALA A 194 -4.70 -3.87 4.34
CA ALA A 194 -3.92 -4.46 5.43
C ALA A 194 -3.06 -5.64 4.94
N ALA A 195 -3.60 -6.49 4.08
CA ALA A 195 -2.86 -7.58 3.45
C ALA A 195 -1.70 -7.06 2.58
N ALA A 196 -1.92 -5.96 1.83
CA ALA A 196 -0.86 -5.32 1.04
C ALA A 196 0.29 -4.80 1.93
N VAL A 197 -0.02 -4.20 3.09
CA VAL A 197 1.01 -3.75 4.05
C VAL A 197 1.83 -4.94 4.56
N SER A 198 1.16 -6.02 4.98
CA SER A 198 1.83 -7.24 5.45
C SER A 198 2.71 -7.89 4.37
N LEU A 199 2.26 -7.90 3.11
CA LEU A 199 3.07 -8.34 1.98
C LEU A 199 4.32 -7.46 1.82
N GLY A 200 4.19 -6.15 1.92
CA GLY A 200 5.33 -5.23 1.86
C GLY A 200 6.36 -5.48 2.97
N GLU A 201 5.91 -5.73 4.21
CA GLU A 201 6.79 -6.13 5.32
C GLU A 201 7.54 -7.42 5.00
N PHE A 202 6.83 -8.45 4.52
CA PHE A 202 7.44 -9.71 4.12
C PHE A 202 8.52 -9.50 3.05
N LEU A 203 8.22 -8.72 2.00
CA LEU A 203 9.17 -8.46 0.91
C LEU A 203 10.41 -7.71 1.41
N SER A 204 10.22 -6.68 2.26
CA SER A 204 11.29 -5.89 2.84
C SER A 204 12.22 -6.74 3.72
N ILE A 205 11.65 -7.59 4.58
CA ILE A 205 12.40 -8.49 5.47
C ILE A 205 13.15 -9.54 4.65
N THR A 206 12.46 -10.17 3.69
CA THR A 206 13.00 -11.34 2.97
C THR A 206 14.08 -10.96 1.95
N TYR A 207 13.89 -9.85 1.24
CA TYR A 207 14.76 -9.49 0.11
C TYR A 207 15.65 -8.27 0.39
N GLY A 208 15.56 -7.67 1.59
CA GLY A 208 16.35 -6.49 1.96
C GLY A 208 17.86 -6.67 1.82
N GLU A 209 18.39 -7.84 2.22
CA GLU A 209 19.82 -8.18 2.06
C GLU A 209 20.22 -8.46 0.60
N ARG A 210 19.25 -8.66 -0.29
CA ARG A 210 19.45 -8.80 -1.73
C ARG A 210 19.38 -7.46 -2.47
N GLY A 211 19.35 -6.35 -1.74
CA GLY A 211 19.29 -5.00 -2.32
C GLY A 211 17.90 -4.54 -2.72
N ILE A 212 16.83 -5.27 -2.35
CA ILE A 212 15.46 -4.81 -2.61
C ILE A 212 15.01 -3.86 -1.50
N ARG A 213 14.61 -2.65 -1.91
CA ARG A 213 13.96 -1.68 -1.02
C ARG A 213 12.46 -1.68 -1.27
N VAL A 214 11.70 -1.47 -0.20
CA VAL A 214 10.24 -1.49 -0.27
C VAL A 214 9.68 -0.31 0.49
N SER A 215 8.80 0.45 -0.16
CA SER A 215 7.97 1.46 0.51
C SER A 215 6.50 1.14 0.34
N MET A 216 5.76 1.32 1.43
CA MET A 216 4.31 1.23 1.47
C MET A 216 3.73 2.64 1.56
N LEU A 217 3.16 3.12 0.47
CA LEU A 217 2.45 4.40 0.42
C LEU A 217 1.07 4.23 1.06
N CYS A 218 0.84 4.90 2.19
CA CYS A 218 -0.36 4.77 3.00
C CYS A 218 -1.07 6.12 3.19
N PRO A 219 -1.68 6.68 2.13
CA PRO A 219 -2.38 7.95 2.21
C PRO A 219 -3.74 7.83 2.90
N GLN A 220 -4.25 8.98 3.39
CA GLN A 220 -5.68 9.22 3.62
C GLN A 220 -6.30 9.80 2.33
N ALA A 221 -7.18 10.81 2.45
CA ALA A 221 -7.85 11.40 1.31
C ALA A 221 -6.89 12.15 0.38
N VAL A 222 -6.94 11.79 -0.91
CA VAL A 222 -6.19 12.44 -1.98
C VAL A 222 -7.17 12.83 -3.09
N GLU A 223 -7.02 14.01 -3.64
CA GLU A 223 -7.79 14.50 -4.76
C GLU A 223 -7.45 13.69 -6.02
N THR A 224 -8.27 12.66 -6.29
CA THR A 224 -8.11 11.74 -7.41
C THR A 224 -9.47 11.26 -7.91
N ASN A 225 -9.48 10.64 -9.08
CA ASN A 225 -10.67 10.02 -9.65
C ASN A 225 -11.00 8.65 -9.04
N ILE A 226 -10.44 8.28 -7.89
CA ILE A 226 -10.62 6.93 -7.30
C ILE A 226 -12.08 6.59 -7.07
N LEU A 227 -12.89 7.56 -6.65
CA LEU A 227 -14.33 7.37 -6.42
C LEU A 227 -15.12 7.23 -7.74
N SER A 228 -14.79 8.03 -8.75
CA SER A 228 -15.42 7.95 -10.06
C SER A 228 -14.99 6.72 -10.87
N ASN A 229 -13.81 6.20 -10.60
CA ASN A 229 -13.25 4.99 -11.24
C ASN A 229 -13.73 3.70 -10.54
N SER A 230 -14.42 3.82 -9.41
CA SER A 230 -14.95 2.67 -8.66
C SER A 230 -16.24 2.14 -9.31
N PRO A 231 -16.47 0.81 -9.34
CA PRO A 231 -17.61 0.20 -10.01
C PRO A 231 -18.96 0.73 -9.55
N ASP A 232 -19.07 1.01 -8.25
CA ASP A 232 -20.32 1.45 -7.60
C ASP A 232 -20.64 2.90 -7.88
N ARG A 233 -19.71 3.65 -8.54
CA ARG A 233 -19.79 5.11 -8.69
C ARG A 233 -20.34 5.71 -7.40
N LEU A 234 -19.52 5.64 -6.33
CA LEU A 234 -19.86 6.23 -5.05
C LEU A 234 -20.39 7.62 -5.29
N ASP A 235 -21.72 7.77 -5.14
CA ASP A 235 -22.45 8.93 -5.63
C ASP A 235 -21.90 10.17 -4.93
N GLN A 236 -21.28 11.07 -5.69
CA GLN A 236 -20.65 12.28 -5.16
C GLN A 236 -21.66 13.23 -4.49
N GLY A 237 -22.97 12.89 -4.55
CA GLY A 237 -24.07 13.69 -4.05
C GLY A 237 -24.48 13.44 -2.59
N THR A 238 -24.15 12.30 -2.00
CA THR A 238 -24.54 11.96 -0.61
C THR A 238 -23.33 11.84 0.32
N GLY A 239 -22.18 12.40 -0.09
CA GLY A 239 -20.92 12.25 0.58
C GLY A 239 -20.94 12.68 2.04
N THR A 240 -21.19 11.75 2.95
CA THR A 240 -20.57 11.84 4.26
C THR A 240 -19.06 11.91 3.97
N PRO A 241 -18.36 13.00 4.35
CA PRO A 241 -16.91 13.04 4.18
C PRO A 241 -16.35 11.75 4.77
N GLY A 242 -15.74 10.91 3.94
CA GLY A 242 -15.21 9.64 4.42
C GLY A 242 -14.29 9.94 5.60
N SER A 243 -14.21 9.04 6.57
CA SER A 243 -13.33 9.19 7.74
C SER A 243 -11.87 9.60 7.37
N ALA A 244 -11.51 9.41 6.11
CA ALA A 244 -10.20 9.75 5.56
C ALA A 244 -9.98 11.25 5.28
N ALA A 245 -11.03 12.08 5.19
CA ALA A 245 -10.90 13.51 4.88
C ALA A 245 -10.75 14.40 6.12
N GLY A 246 -10.82 13.81 7.32
CA GLY A 246 -10.78 14.57 8.58
C GLY A 246 -9.48 15.33 8.83
N ASP A 247 -8.37 14.86 8.27
CA ASP A 247 -7.03 15.48 8.39
C ASP A 247 -6.64 16.28 7.12
N GLY A 248 -7.61 16.54 6.24
CA GLY A 248 -7.43 17.26 4.99
C GLY A 248 -7.39 16.36 3.76
N VAL A 249 -7.40 17.00 2.60
CA VAL A 249 -7.29 16.34 1.29
C VAL A 249 -6.03 16.87 0.61
N LEU A 250 -5.11 15.98 0.27
CA LEU A 250 -3.89 16.32 -0.46
C LEU A 250 -4.13 16.24 -1.97
N THR A 251 -3.43 17.08 -2.73
CA THR A 251 -3.31 16.85 -4.17
C THR A 251 -2.40 15.65 -4.46
N ALA A 252 -2.59 15.00 -5.62
CA ALA A 252 -1.72 13.92 -6.05
C ALA A 252 -0.25 14.36 -6.20
N ALA A 253 -0.02 15.63 -6.60
CA ALA A 253 1.33 16.19 -6.72
C ALA A 253 2.02 16.32 -5.35
N GLN A 254 1.34 16.86 -4.32
CA GLN A 254 1.88 16.93 -2.95
C GLN A 254 2.23 15.55 -2.39
N LEU A 255 1.39 14.57 -2.69
CA LEU A 255 1.65 13.18 -2.31
C LEU A 255 2.91 12.66 -3.01
N ALA A 256 3.07 12.91 -4.31
CA ALA A 256 4.25 12.46 -5.07
C ALA A 256 5.54 13.11 -4.53
N ASP A 257 5.51 14.36 -4.09
CA ASP A 257 6.66 15.01 -3.42
C ASP A 257 7.08 14.24 -2.17
N THR A 258 6.11 13.90 -1.30
CA THR A 258 6.38 13.10 -0.10
C THR A 258 6.94 11.70 -0.44
N VAL A 259 6.47 11.09 -1.54
CA VAL A 259 6.99 9.79 -2.00
C VAL A 259 8.47 9.90 -2.34
N ILE A 260 8.88 10.91 -3.10
CA ILE A 260 10.29 11.09 -3.49
C ILE A 260 11.18 11.28 -2.26
N GLU A 261 10.77 12.13 -1.31
CA GLU A 261 11.50 12.34 -0.06
C GLU A 261 11.69 11.03 0.73
N CYS A 262 10.60 10.26 0.88
CA CYS A 262 10.65 8.99 1.61
C CYS A 262 11.44 7.91 0.86
N MET A 263 11.38 7.87 -0.47
CA MET A 263 12.19 6.94 -1.28
C MET A 263 13.68 7.27 -1.16
N ALA A 264 14.06 8.54 -1.18
CA ALA A 264 15.43 8.96 -0.97
C ALA A 264 15.98 8.51 0.39
N GLU A 265 15.14 8.49 1.42
CA GLU A 265 15.49 8.00 2.76
C GLU A 265 15.29 6.47 2.94
N GLU A 266 14.84 5.77 1.92
CA GLU A 266 14.49 4.34 1.94
C GLU A 266 13.49 3.98 3.07
N ARG A 267 12.57 4.89 3.39
CA ARG A 267 11.54 4.67 4.43
C ARG A 267 10.55 3.61 4.00
N PHE A 268 10.28 2.65 4.89
CA PHE A 268 9.27 1.62 4.62
C PHE A 268 7.85 2.19 4.55
N LEU A 269 7.45 3.03 5.51
CA LEU A 269 6.15 3.69 5.48
C LEU A 269 6.25 5.10 4.93
N VAL A 270 5.51 5.36 3.86
CA VAL A 270 5.28 6.69 3.30
C VAL A 270 3.91 7.16 3.78
N LEU A 271 3.89 8.12 4.68
CA LEU A 271 2.69 8.66 5.31
C LEU A 271 2.52 10.13 4.92
N PRO A 272 1.84 10.42 3.79
CA PRO A 272 1.64 11.81 3.34
C PRO A 272 0.82 12.66 4.34
N HIS A 273 -0.04 12.00 5.15
CA HIS A 273 -0.75 12.60 6.26
C HIS A 273 -0.04 12.19 7.56
N PRO A 274 0.73 13.08 8.20
CA PRO A 274 1.56 12.73 9.36
C PRO A 274 0.75 12.28 10.59
N GLU A 275 -0.54 12.65 10.66
CA GLU A 275 -1.47 12.24 11.72
C GLU A 275 -1.63 10.72 11.77
N VAL A 276 -1.50 10.03 10.64
CA VAL A 276 -1.58 8.57 10.55
C VAL A 276 -0.55 7.89 11.45
N GLN A 277 0.64 8.46 11.60
CA GLN A 277 1.65 7.94 12.52
C GLN A 277 1.16 7.99 13.97
N THR A 278 0.59 9.12 14.39
CA THR A 278 0.02 9.29 15.74
C THR A 278 -1.12 8.29 16.00
N TYR A 279 -1.98 8.09 15.02
CA TYR A 279 -3.10 7.13 15.12
C TYR A 279 -2.60 5.69 15.23
N ARG A 280 -1.58 5.31 14.46
CA ARG A 280 -0.91 4.01 14.54
C ARG A 280 -0.33 3.74 15.94
N GLU A 281 0.36 4.72 16.50
CA GLU A 281 0.95 4.63 17.84
C GLU A 281 -0.14 4.45 18.90
N ARG A 282 -1.23 5.21 18.82
CA ARG A 282 -2.39 5.06 19.71
C ARG A 282 -3.03 3.68 19.61
N LYS A 283 -3.21 3.16 18.39
CA LYS A 283 -3.75 1.82 18.14
C LYS A 283 -2.83 0.74 18.69
N ALA A 284 -1.52 0.87 18.50
CA ALA A 284 -0.54 -0.11 18.99
C ALA A 284 -0.38 -0.09 20.51
N SER A 285 -0.54 1.07 21.16
CA SER A 285 -0.41 1.20 22.62
C SER A 285 -1.58 0.59 23.40
N ASP A 286 -2.80 0.69 22.86
CA ASP A 286 -4.02 0.17 23.50
C ASP A 286 -5.10 -0.05 22.43
N VAL A 287 -5.17 -1.29 21.93
CA VAL A 287 -6.09 -1.67 20.84
C VAL A 287 -7.56 -1.63 21.27
N ASP A 288 -7.86 -1.98 22.51
CA ASP A 288 -9.24 -1.98 23.01
C ASP A 288 -9.75 -0.53 23.14
N ARG A 289 -8.94 0.36 23.67
CA ARG A 289 -9.24 1.80 23.70
C ARG A 289 -9.44 2.37 22.30
N TRP A 290 -8.60 1.95 21.34
CA TRP A 290 -8.73 2.35 19.95
C TRP A 290 -10.06 1.90 19.36
N ILE A 291 -10.41 0.61 19.48
CA ILE A 291 -11.68 0.04 18.97
C ILE A 291 -12.88 0.78 19.56
N ASN A 292 -12.90 0.95 20.90
CA ASN A 292 -13.95 1.72 21.56
C ASN A 292 -14.06 3.18 21.06
N GLY A 293 -12.92 3.80 20.70
CA GLY A 293 -12.87 5.11 20.08
C GLY A 293 -13.48 5.12 18.70
N MET A 294 -13.15 4.13 17.86
CA MET A 294 -13.67 3.97 16.51
C MET A 294 -15.17 3.68 16.48
N GLN A 295 -15.67 2.88 17.43
CA GLN A 295 -17.12 2.65 17.57
C GLN A 295 -17.87 3.96 17.82
N ARG A 296 -17.40 4.79 18.75
CA ARG A 296 -18.00 6.11 19.00
C ARG A 296 -17.87 7.06 17.81
N PHE A 297 -16.76 6.97 17.07
CA PHE A 297 -16.56 7.75 15.85
C PHE A 297 -17.54 7.33 14.76
N GLN A 298 -17.70 6.02 14.52
CA GLN A 298 -18.69 5.48 13.57
C GLN A 298 -20.10 5.95 13.94
N SER A 299 -20.52 5.81 15.20
CA SER A 299 -21.86 6.26 15.63
C SER A 299 -22.11 7.75 15.38
N ARG A 300 -21.09 8.59 15.50
CA ARG A 300 -21.22 10.03 15.18
C ARG A 300 -21.22 10.29 13.69
N LEU A 301 -20.40 9.57 12.92
CA LEU A 301 -20.28 9.76 11.48
C LEU A 301 -21.59 9.42 10.74
N TYR A 302 -22.32 8.44 11.25
CA TYR A 302 -23.57 7.95 10.67
C TYR A 302 -24.80 8.32 11.49
N ALA A 303 -24.70 9.35 12.38
CA ALA A 303 -25.80 9.75 13.25
C ALA A 303 -27.05 10.21 12.49
N ASP A 304 -26.87 10.84 11.33
CA ASP A 304 -27.93 11.35 10.46
C ASP A 304 -28.17 10.45 9.22
N SER A 305 -27.63 9.23 9.24
CA SER A 305 -27.78 8.26 8.14
C SER A 305 -28.93 7.31 8.45
N ASP A 306 -29.80 7.07 7.46
CA ASP A 306 -30.90 6.11 7.56
C ASP A 306 -30.40 4.66 7.71
N LEU A 307 -29.15 4.38 7.30
CA LEU A 307 -28.51 3.07 7.37
C LEU A 307 -27.04 3.22 7.77
N ALA A 308 -26.72 2.84 9.00
CA ALA A 308 -25.34 2.74 9.46
C ALA A 308 -24.69 1.43 8.97
N PRO A 309 -23.35 1.35 8.86
CA PRO A 309 -22.67 0.12 8.46
C PRO A 309 -23.04 -1.12 9.27
N ALA A 310 -23.45 -0.95 10.52
CA ALA A 310 -23.90 -2.04 11.38
C ALA A 310 -25.25 -2.66 10.93
N ASP A 311 -26.04 -1.93 10.17
CA ASP A 311 -27.37 -2.33 9.75
C ASP A 311 -27.38 -2.96 8.34
N TRP A 312 -26.33 -2.78 7.55
CA TRP A 312 -26.28 -3.22 6.15
C TRP A 312 -26.53 -4.72 5.96
N LEU A 313 -25.96 -5.56 6.84
CA LEU A 313 -26.18 -7.01 6.79
C LEU A 313 -27.57 -7.40 7.35
N LEU A 314 -28.19 -6.54 8.17
CA LEU A 314 -29.42 -6.82 8.91
C LEU A 314 -30.66 -6.29 8.19
N SER A 315 -30.48 -5.45 7.19
CA SER A 315 -31.53 -4.89 6.32
C SER A 315 -31.82 -5.80 5.13
#